data_184ed4a4e9d33a3e727a5bbe68032a81
#
_entry.id   184ed4a4e9d33a3e727a5bbe68032a81
#
_cell.length_a   1.000
_cell.length_b   1.000
_cell.length_c   1.000
_cell.angle_alpha   90.00
_cell.angle_beta   90.00
_cell.angle_gamma   90.00
#
_symmetry.space_group_name_H-M   'P 1'
#
loop_
_entity.id
_entity.type
_entity.pdbx_description
1 polymer ?
#
loop_
_entity_poly.entity_id
_entity_poly.type
_entity_poly.pdbx_seq_one_letter_code
_entity_poly.pdbx_strand_id
1 'polypeptide(L)'
;MRSVASIRARFRVILASVAILLGGNAAGAAEKIKVVATFSVIADMVTNVAGDKVDLVTLVGPAGDTELFKPSLADGKNVAEAKIVFMNDLNDEFEPWLEPLLKQVKFSGAKIIVSRGAKTHTSTEERAPRSKPGEEEIDQHAWLDPRNGVIYVRNIAAALAKSDPANAAEYRARADAYIKELQALDAWAKAEIAVLPASKRRVLASHDSLQYLAKAYGITLLSINGWTNNSEPSAAELARLTQQIRQENIHALFLDSITDPRAMQQVAKETGASIGGTLYGDALSRPGGEADTYLKMLRHDVTTLKAGMMKN
;
A
#
# COMPACT_ATOMS: atom_id res chain seq x y z
N MET A 1 -22.58 9.77 -106.14
CA MET A 1 -21.21 9.23 -106.17
C MET A 1 -20.59 9.43 -104.80
N ARG A 2 -20.02 8.37 -104.26
CA ARG A 2 -19.14 8.26 -103.07
C ARG A 2 -19.78 8.38 -101.69
N SER A 3 -20.00 7.22 -101.17
CA SER A 3 -20.07 6.76 -99.79
C SER A 3 -19.04 7.38 -98.87
N VAL A 4 -19.46 7.75 -97.64
CA VAL A 4 -18.57 7.90 -96.49
C VAL A 4 -19.13 7.04 -95.35
N ALA A 5 -18.38 5.97 -95.04
CA ALA A 5 -18.66 5.05 -93.99
C ALA A 5 -18.42 5.65 -92.64
N SER A 6 -19.38 5.50 -91.70
CA SER A 6 -19.24 5.89 -90.30
C SER A 6 -18.54 4.80 -89.51
N ILE A 7 -17.39 5.11 -88.95
CA ILE A 7 -16.68 4.30 -87.93
C ILE A 7 -17.24 4.60 -86.57
N ARG A 8 -18.01 3.67 -86.03
CA ARG A 8 -18.42 3.72 -84.60
C ARG A 8 -17.33 3.05 -83.77
N ALA A 9 -16.52 3.91 -83.12
CA ALA A 9 -15.61 3.47 -82.07
C ALA A 9 -16.41 3.12 -80.82
N ARG A 10 -16.35 1.88 -80.37
CA ARG A 10 -16.94 1.36 -79.16
C ARG A 10 -15.90 1.59 -78.01
N PHE A 11 -16.09 2.62 -77.16
CA PHE A 11 -15.37 2.76 -75.91
C PHE A 11 -15.93 1.75 -74.90
N ARG A 12 -15.17 0.72 -74.55
CA ARG A 12 -15.41 -0.13 -73.39
C ARG A 12 -14.80 0.55 -72.20
N VAL A 13 -15.63 1.12 -71.33
CA VAL A 13 -15.24 1.60 -69.95
C VAL A 13 -15.11 0.36 -69.12
N ILE A 14 -13.88 0.03 -68.73
CA ILE A 14 -13.60 -0.98 -67.71
C ILE A 14 -13.69 -0.25 -66.38
N LEU A 15 -14.80 -0.43 -65.65
CA LEU A 15 -14.90 -0.05 -64.24
C LEU A 15 -14.07 -1.07 -63.42
N ALA A 16 -12.86 -0.68 -63.03
CA ALA A 16 -12.10 -1.38 -62.01
C ALA A 16 -12.70 -1.05 -60.67
N SER A 17 -13.52 -1.94 -60.10
CA SER A 17 -14.01 -1.82 -58.72
C SER A 17 -12.86 -2.11 -57.76
N VAL A 18 -12.24 -1.05 -57.22
CA VAL A 18 -11.31 -1.18 -56.09
C VAL A 18 -12.17 -1.38 -54.85
N ALA A 19 -12.35 -2.62 -54.44
CA ALA A 19 -12.87 -2.98 -53.12
C ALA A 19 -11.79 -2.68 -52.08
N ILE A 20 -11.85 -1.48 -51.47
CA ILE A 20 -11.08 -1.18 -50.27
C ILE A 20 -11.68 -2.05 -49.16
N LEU A 21 -11.04 -3.17 -48.89
CA LEU A 21 -11.23 -3.94 -47.64
C LEU A 21 -10.78 -3.05 -46.48
N LEU A 22 -11.69 -2.23 -45.96
CA LEU A 22 -11.61 -1.69 -44.62
C LEU A 22 -11.78 -2.86 -43.66
N GLY A 23 -10.70 -3.64 -43.50
CA GLY A 23 -10.54 -4.54 -42.37
C GLY A 23 -10.44 -3.69 -41.12
N GLY A 24 -11.57 -3.27 -40.60
CA GLY A 24 -11.63 -2.74 -39.22
C GLY A 24 -11.15 -3.84 -38.31
N ASN A 25 -9.89 -3.75 -37.87
CA ASN A 25 -9.47 -4.41 -36.64
C ASN A 25 -10.36 -3.83 -35.55
N ALA A 26 -11.50 -4.45 -35.28
CA ALA A 26 -12.09 -4.41 -33.94
C ALA A 26 -11.06 -5.12 -33.08
N ALA A 27 -10.08 -4.36 -32.60
CA ALA A 27 -9.27 -4.78 -31.47
C ALA A 27 -10.29 -5.00 -30.33
N GLY A 28 -10.78 -6.23 -30.22
CA GLY A 28 -11.56 -6.64 -29.05
C GLY A 28 -10.72 -6.22 -27.86
N ALA A 29 -11.30 -5.41 -26.97
CA ALA A 29 -10.62 -5.02 -25.75
C ALA A 29 -10.09 -6.30 -25.11
N ALA A 30 -8.77 -6.45 -25.04
CA ALA A 30 -8.17 -7.63 -24.44
C ALA A 30 -8.75 -7.77 -23.03
N GLU A 31 -9.21 -8.97 -22.71
CA GLU A 31 -9.78 -9.22 -21.37
C GLU A 31 -8.74 -8.86 -20.31
N LYS A 32 -9.16 -8.00 -19.37
CA LYS A 32 -8.28 -7.54 -18.30
C LYS A 32 -7.87 -8.73 -17.44
N ILE A 33 -6.58 -8.83 -17.12
CA ILE A 33 -6.13 -9.84 -16.18
C ILE A 33 -6.68 -9.53 -14.78
N LYS A 34 -7.24 -10.55 -14.12
CA LYS A 34 -7.65 -10.43 -12.71
C LYS A 34 -6.41 -10.48 -11.83
N VAL A 35 -6.27 -9.51 -10.94
CA VAL A 35 -5.20 -9.45 -9.94
C VAL A 35 -5.78 -9.21 -8.56
N VAL A 36 -5.14 -9.75 -7.54
CA VAL A 36 -5.54 -9.58 -6.14
C VAL A 36 -4.45 -8.83 -5.42
N ALA A 37 -4.84 -7.84 -4.61
CA ALA A 37 -3.99 -7.21 -3.60
C ALA A 37 -4.51 -7.63 -2.21
N THR A 38 -3.61 -7.99 -1.32
CA THR A 38 -4.00 -8.50 0.00
C THR A 38 -4.64 -7.44 0.87
N PHE A 39 -4.15 -6.19 0.85
CA PHE A 39 -4.73 -5.09 1.63
C PHE A 39 -4.67 -3.74 0.90
N SER A 40 -5.37 -2.76 1.48
CA SER A 40 -5.69 -1.49 0.83
C SER A 40 -4.47 -0.68 0.36
N VAL A 41 -3.35 -0.69 1.10
CA VAL A 41 -2.13 0.05 0.71
C VAL A 41 -1.51 -0.53 -0.56
N ILE A 42 -1.37 -1.87 -0.64
CA ILE A 42 -0.89 -2.52 -1.87
C ILE A 42 -1.87 -2.28 -3.01
N ALA A 43 -3.18 -2.33 -2.75
CA ALA A 43 -4.21 -2.10 -3.76
C ALA A 43 -4.11 -0.69 -4.38
N ASP A 44 -3.86 0.35 -3.57
CA ASP A 44 -3.63 1.71 -4.07
C ASP A 44 -2.38 1.76 -4.96
N MET A 45 -1.27 1.14 -4.55
CA MET A 45 -0.06 1.08 -5.37
C MET A 45 -0.30 0.36 -6.69
N VAL A 46 -1.04 -0.77 -6.68
CA VAL A 46 -1.42 -1.50 -7.89
C VAL A 46 -2.29 -0.63 -8.78
N THR A 47 -3.27 0.09 -8.22
CA THR A 47 -4.14 1.02 -8.96
C THR A 47 -3.34 2.11 -9.66
N ASN A 48 -2.37 2.71 -8.97
CA ASN A 48 -1.52 3.77 -9.53
C ASN A 48 -0.64 3.25 -10.68
N VAL A 49 -0.14 2.01 -10.59
CA VAL A 49 0.70 1.39 -11.63
C VAL A 49 -0.15 0.84 -12.79
N ALA A 50 -1.22 0.12 -12.49
CA ALA A 50 -2.02 -0.56 -13.48
C ALA A 50 -3.04 0.34 -14.20
N GLY A 51 -3.52 1.38 -13.53
CA GLY A 51 -4.64 2.18 -14.01
C GLY A 51 -5.88 1.30 -14.22
N ASP A 52 -6.46 1.37 -15.40
CA ASP A 52 -7.65 0.62 -15.78
C ASP A 52 -7.35 -0.69 -16.54
N LYS A 53 -6.08 -1.13 -16.62
CA LYS A 53 -5.67 -2.29 -17.44
C LYS A 53 -5.90 -3.65 -16.79
N VAL A 54 -6.20 -3.68 -15.50
CA VAL A 54 -6.42 -4.90 -14.73
C VAL A 54 -7.79 -4.91 -14.08
N ASP A 55 -8.29 -6.09 -13.73
CA ASP A 55 -9.42 -6.31 -12.82
C ASP A 55 -8.85 -6.54 -11.41
N LEU A 56 -8.79 -5.48 -10.61
CA LEU A 56 -8.20 -5.51 -9.28
C LEU A 56 -9.24 -5.83 -8.22
N VAL A 57 -8.96 -6.84 -7.42
CA VAL A 57 -9.71 -7.16 -6.20
C VAL A 57 -8.80 -6.93 -4.98
N THR A 58 -9.34 -6.24 -3.98
CA THR A 58 -8.68 -6.03 -2.68
C THR A 58 -9.36 -6.93 -1.65
N LEU A 59 -8.59 -7.77 -0.95
CA LEU A 59 -9.14 -8.68 0.05
C LEU A 59 -9.49 -7.92 1.34
N VAL A 60 -8.51 -7.23 1.92
CA VAL A 60 -8.73 -6.37 3.08
C VAL A 60 -8.84 -4.92 2.63
N GLY A 61 -10.08 -4.42 2.61
CA GLY A 61 -10.38 -3.08 2.14
C GLY A 61 -9.93 -1.96 3.09
N PRO A 62 -10.20 -0.69 2.72
CA PRO A 62 -9.94 0.46 3.59
C PRO A 62 -10.56 0.32 4.98
N ALA A 63 -9.85 0.75 6.00
CA ALA A 63 -10.20 0.63 7.42
C ALA A 63 -10.40 -0.84 7.89
N GLY A 64 -9.88 -1.81 7.15
CA GLY A 64 -9.86 -3.22 7.54
C GLY A 64 -8.59 -3.59 8.28
N ASP A 65 -8.70 -4.52 9.22
CA ASP A 65 -7.57 -5.10 9.94
C ASP A 65 -7.06 -6.34 9.20
N THR A 66 -5.82 -6.28 8.71
CA THR A 66 -5.22 -7.36 7.91
C THR A 66 -4.83 -8.56 8.78
N GLU A 67 -4.40 -8.34 10.01
CA GLU A 67 -3.97 -9.42 10.93
C GLU A 67 -5.15 -10.27 11.40
N LEU A 68 -6.30 -9.62 11.62
CA LEU A 68 -7.51 -10.28 12.12
C LEU A 68 -8.49 -10.71 11.01
N PHE A 69 -8.13 -10.46 9.75
CA PHE A 69 -8.99 -10.76 8.61
C PHE A 69 -9.29 -12.27 8.50
N LYS A 70 -10.55 -12.57 8.18
CA LYS A 70 -11.04 -13.93 7.93
C LYS A 70 -11.60 -14.02 6.53
N PRO A 71 -10.90 -14.69 5.60
CA PRO A 71 -11.35 -14.80 4.21
C PRO A 71 -12.72 -15.47 4.09
N SER A 72 -13.58 -14.89 3.25
CA SER A 72 -14.86 -15.46 2.86
C SER A 72 -14.73 -16.44 1.68
N LEU A 73 -15.82 -17.13 1.35
CA LEU A 73 -15.88 -17.97 0.13
C LEU A 73 -15.70 -17.13 -1.15
N ALA A 74 -16.16 -15.87 -1.15
CA ALA A 74 -15.99 -14.95 -2.27
C ALA A 74 -14.52 -14.57 -2.46
N ASP A 75 -13.80 -14.33 -1.38
CA ASP A 75 -12.35 -14.07 -1.41
C ASP A 75 -11.59 -15.26 -1.97
N GLY A 76 -11.94 -16.48 -1.52
CA GLY A 76 -11.39 -17.71 -2.05
C GLY A 76 -11.59 -17.86 -3.56
N LYS A 77 -12.79 -17.52 -4.06
CA LYS A 77 -13.07 -17.53 -5.50
C LYS A 77 -12.22 -16.50 -6.25
N ASN A 78 -12.15 -15.26 -5.75
CA ASN A 78 -11.36 -14.20 -6.37
C ASN A 78 -9.87 -14.57 -6.46
N VAL A 79 -9.32 -15.17 -5.39
CA VAL A 79 -7.93 -15.65 -5.38
C VAL A 79 -7.74 -16.79 -6.37
N ALA A 80 -8.67 -17.79 -6.43
CA ALA A 80 -8.56 -18.91 -7.36
C ALA A 80 -8.54 -18.49 -8.84
N GLU A 81 -9.26 -17.40 -9.17
CA GLU A 81 -9.37 -16.87 -10.53
C GLU A 81 -8.25 -15.87 -10.86
N ALA A 82 -7.50 -15.40 -9.89
CA ALA A 82 -6.47 -14.38 -10.09
C ALA A 82 -5.25 -14.92 -10.84
N LYS A 83 -4.72 -14.10 -11.74
CA LYS A 83 -3.42 -14.35 -12.40
C LYS A 83 -2.25 -13.98 -11.51
N ILE A 84 -2.43 -12.99 -10.64
CA ILE A 84 -1.42 -12.49 -9.71
C ILE A 84 -2.08 -12.23 -8.35
N VAL A 85 -1.37 -12.60 -7.28
CA VAL A 85 -1.63 -12.13 -5.90
C VAL A 85 -0.43 -11.30 -5.46
N PHE A 86 -0.66 -10.02 -5.15
CA PHE A 86 0.31 -9.11 -4.56
C PHE A 86 0.19 -9.16 -3.03
N MET A 87 1.30 -9.43 -2.34
CA MET A 87 1.37 -9.67 -0.91
C MET A 87 2.61 -9.00 -0.29
N ASN A 88 2.54 -8.72 1.01
CA ASN A 88 3.67 -8.13 1.74
C ASN A 88 4.74 -9.16 2.10
N ASP A 89 4.36 -10.21 2.83
CA ASP A 89 5.17 -11.39 3.16
C ASP A 89 6.57 -11.07 3.76
N LEU A 90 6.63 -10.15 4.72
CA LEU A 90 7.85 -9.90 5.50
C LEU A 90 7.94 -10.78 6.74
N ASN A 91 6.79 -11.11 7.32
CA ASN A 91 6.64 -12.11 8.38
C ASN A 91 5.24 -12.75 8.29
N ASP A 92 5.04 -13.85 9.01
CA ASP A 92 3.80 -14.63 8.97
C ASP A 92 2.65 -14.00 9.80
N GLU A 93 2.88 -12.90 10.52
CA GLU A 93 1.91 -12.34 11.47
C GLU A 93 0.94 -11.35 10.82
N PHE A 94 1.36 -10.64 9.76
CA PHE A 94 0.52 -9.62 9.12
C PHE A 94 -0.57 -10.21 8.22
N GLU A 95 -0.24 -11.27 7.48
CA GLU A 95 -1.14 -11.94 6.54
C GLU A 95 -1.30 -13.43 6.89
N PRO A 96 -1.60 -13.81 8.17
CA PRO A 96 -1.55 -15.21 8.64
C PRO A 96 -2.56 -16.13 7.93
N TRP A 97 -3.59 -15.55 7.37
CA TRP A 97 -4.66 -16.23 6.63
C TRP A 97 -4.32 -16.52 5.16
N LEU A 98 -3.28 -15.88 4.60
CA LEU A 98 -3.05 -15.89 3.16
C LEU A 98 -2.53 -17.25 2.65
N GLU A 99 -1.47 -17.79 3.23
CA GLU A 99 -0.93 -19.10 2.80
C GLU A 99 -1.93 -20.26 2.98
N PRO A 100 -2.70 -20.35 4.09
CA PRO A 100 -3.81 -21.30 4.19
C PRO A 100 -4.84 -21.13 3.07
N LEU A 101 -5.24 -19.88 2.74
CA LEU A 101 -6.20 -19.59 1.67
C LEU A 101 -5.66 -20.02 0.31
N LEU A 102 -4.42 -19.66 -0.03
CA LEU A 102 -3.78 -20.03 -1.31
C LEU A 102 -3.71 -21.55 -1.49
N LYS A 103 -3.41 -22.30 -0.42
CA LYS A 103 -3.41 -23.77 -0.42
C LYS A 103 -4.82 -24.33 -0.61
N GLN A 104 -5.79 -23.81 0.12
CA GLN A 104 -7.18 -24.27 0.07
C GLN A 104 -7.77 -24.12 -1.33
N VAL A 105 -7.54 -23.00 -2.01
CA VAL A 105 -8.05 -22.76 -3.37
C VAL A 105 -7.16 -23.33 -4.47
N LYS A 106 -6.04 -23.97 -4.12
CA LYS A 106 -5.04 -24.51 -5.07
C LYS A 106 -4.56 -23.43 -6.04
N PHE A 107 -4.24 -22.25 -5.53
CA PHE A 107 -3.80 -21.13 -6.35
C PHE A 107 -2.61 -21.52 -7.24
N SER A 108 -2.74 -21.25 -8.54
CA SER A 108 -1.74 -21.58 -9.55
C SER A 108 -1.15 -20.35 -10.26
N GLY A 109 -1.61 -19.15 -9.90
CA GLY A 109 -1.10 -17.89 -10.44
C GLY A 109 0.24 -17.48 -9.84
N ALA A 110 0.66 -16.27 -10.12
CA ALA A 110 1.92 -15.71 -9.61
C ALA A 110 1.73 -15.09 -8.22
N LYS A 111 2.50 -15.54 -7.23
CA LYS A 111 2.65 -14.89 -5.92
C LYS A 111 3.73 -13.82 -6.03
N ILE A 112 3.41 -12.58 -5.79
CA ILE A 112 4.34 -11.45 -5.88
C ILE A 112 4.51 -10.81 -4.51
N ILE A 113 5.67 -11.06 -3.91
CA ILE A 113 6.10 -10.39 -2.69
C ILE A 113 6.55 -8.98 -3.06
N VAL A 114 5.70 -7.99 -2.79
CA VAL A 114 5.98 -6.59 -3.20
C VAL A 114 7.08 -5.97 -2.34
N SER A 115 7.28 -6.44 -1.12
CA SER A 115 8.32 -6.01 -0.18
C SER A 115 9.72 -6.51 -0.55
N ARG A 116 9.86 -7.42 -1.50
CA ARG A 116 11.17 -8.02 -1.83
C ARG A 116 12.23 -6.98 -2.14
N GLY A 117 13.32 -6.97 -1.37
CA GLY A 117 14.41 -6.01 -1.47
C GLY A 117 14.18 -4.69 -0.71
N ALA A 118 13.08 -4.57 0.04
CA ALA A 118 12.88 -3.47 0.98
C ALA A 118 13.97 -3.48 2.06
N LYS A 119 14.30 -2.30 2.57
CA LYS A 119 15.16 -2.18 3.74
C LYS A 119 14.33 -2.49 4.98
N THR A 120 14.65 -3.59 5.64
CA THR A 120 13.92 -4.05 6.81
C THR A 120 14.56 -3.62 8.12
N HIS A 121 13.77 -3.62 9.18
CA HIS A 121 14.20 -3.46 10.57
C HIS A 121 13.80 -4.71 11.34
N THR A 122 14.66 -5.09 12.27
CA THR A 122 14.35 -6.14 13.26
C THR A 122 13.91 -5.50 14.57
N SER A 123 13.09 -6.22 15.35
CA SER A 123 12.81 -5.84 16.73
C SER A 123 14.09 -5.96 17.55
N THR A 124 14.29 -5.05 18.48
CA THR A 124 15.21 -5.31 19.59
C THR A 124 14.48 -6.17 20.64
N GLU A 125 15.20 -7.11 21.27
CA GLU A 125 14.67 -8.10 22.23
C GLU A 125 13.74 -7.53 23.32
N GLU A 126 13.83 -6.24 23.62
CA GLU A 126 12.98 -5.58 24.63
C GLU A 126 11.53 -5.32 24.18
N ARG A 127 11.21 -5.49 22.90
CA ARG A 127 9.90 -5.12 22.32
C ARG A 127 9.03 -6.26 21.84
N ALA A 128 9.58 -7.47 21.69
CA ALA A 128 8.85 -8.63 21.21
C ALA A 128 8.64 -9.68 22.33
N PRO A 129 7.55 -9.62 23.09
CA PRO A 129 7.30 -10.61 24.17
C PRO A 129 7.07 -12.04 23.70
N ARG A 130 6.98 -12.26 22.38
CA ARG A 130 6.56 -13.54 21.77
C ARG A 130 7.58 -14.22 20.86
N SER A 131 8.62 -13.51 20.43
CA SER A 131 9.71 -14.15 19.70
C SER A 131 10.43 -15.15 20.62
N LYS A 132 10.78 -16.31 20.07
CA LYS A 132 11.64 -17.23 20.79
C LYS A 132 12.98 -16.55 21.08
N PRO A 133 13.56 -16.77 22.24
CA PRO A 133 14.86 -16.18 22.55
C PRO A 133 15.88 -16.47 21.44
N GLY A 134 16.40 -15.42 20.78
CA GLY A 134 17.38 -15.49 19.71
C GLY A 134 16.81 -15.47 18.28
N GLU A 135 15.50 -15.34 18.06
CA GLU A 135 14.92 -15.03 16.74
C GLU A 135 14.71 -13.52 16.60
N GLU A 136 15.39 -12.91 15.63
CA GLU A 136 15.14 -11.54 15.22
C GLU A 136 13.89 -11.52 14.35
N GLU A 137 12.83 -10.88 14.83
CA GLU A 137 11.60 -10.72 14.11
C GLU A 137 11.66 -9.47 13.23
N ILE A 138 11.33 -9.61 11.95
CA ILE A 138 11.30 -8.49 11.00
C ILE A 138 9.99 -7.74 11.20
N ASP A 139 10.10 -6.41 11.40
CA ASP A 139 8.95 -5.53 11.39
C ASP A 139 8.29 -5.52 9.99
N GLN A 140 7.02 -5.85 9.96
CA GLN A 140 6.23 -6.07 8.75
C GLN A 140 5.85 -4.78 8.00
N HIS A 141 5.90 -3.61 8.64
CA HIS A 141 5.32 -2.35 8.16
C HIS A 141 6.26 -1.55 7.22
N ALA A 142 7.05 -2.26 6.40
CA ALA A 142 8.09 -1.64 5.57
C ALA A 142 7.57 -0.59 4.58
N TRP A 143 6.29 -0.64 4.20
CA TRP A 143 5.66 0.35 3.31
C TRP A 143 5.60 1.75 3.92
N LEU A 144 5.72 1.89 5.25
CA LEU A 144 5.68 3.20 5.92
C LEU A 144 6.96 4.02 5.77
N ASP A 145 8.00 3.47 5.15
CA ASP A 145 9.09 4.24 4.58
C ASP A 145 8.82 4.48 3.09
N PRO A 146 8.61 5.71 2.61
CA PRO A 146 8.37 5.99 1.19
C PRO A 146 9.45 5.45 0.24
N ARG A 147 10.68 5.29 0.75
CA ARG A 147 11.80 4.71 -0.02
C ARG A 147 11.60 3.21 -0.28
N ASN A 148 10.99 2.49 0.66
CA ASN A 148 10.52 1.12 0.46
C ASN A 148 9.29 1.10 -0.45
N GLY A 149 8.39 2.08 -0.34
CA GLY A 149 7.26 2.24 -1.26
C GLY A 149 7.70 2.28 -2.73
N VAL A 150 8.85 2.93 -3.04
CA VAL A 150 9.45 2.90 -4.38
C VAL A 150 9.81 1.47 -4.81
N ILE A 151 10.30 0.63 -3.89
CA ILE A 151 10.65 -0.77 -4.18
C ILE A 151 9.38 -1.57 -4.48
N TYR A 152 8.33 -1.40 -3.67
CA TYR A 152 7.01 -2.03 -3.86
C TYR A 152 6.45 -1.71 -5.26
N VAL A 153 6.43 -0.44 -5.63
CA VAL A 153 5.94 0.03 -6.94
C VAL A 153 6.72 -0.59 -8.09
N ARG A 154 8.06 -0.71 -7.98
CA ARG A 154 8.89 -1.37 -8.98
C ARG A 154 8.57 -2.86 -9.12
N ASN A 155 8.37 -3.56 -8.00
CA ASN A 155 8.03 -4.98 -7.99
C ASN A 155 6.65 -5.22 -8.61
N ILE A 156 5.66 -4.37 -8.31
CA ILE A 156 4.33 -4.40 -8.91
C ILE A 156 4.44 -4.19 -10.43
N ALA A 157 5.14 -3.15 -10.88
CA ALA A 157 5.29 -2.84 -12.30
C ALA A 157 5.99 -3.96 -13.08
N ALA A 158 7.03 -4.56 -12.50
CA ALA A 158 7.75 -5.68 -13.11
C ALA A 158 6.85 -6.92 -13.25
N ALA A 159 6.04 -7.23 -12.24
CA ALA A 159 5.11 -8.36 -12.26
C ALA A 159 3.99 -8.16 -13.29
N LEU A 160 3.40 -6.96 -13.33
CA LEU A 160 2.37 -6.62 -14.31
C LEU A 160 2.91 -6.66 -15.74
N ALA A 161 4.08 -6.05 -15.99
CA ALA A 161 4.72 -6.05 -17.30
C ALA A 161 5.07 -7.47 -17.81
N LYS A 162 5.41 -8.40 -16.91
CA LYS A 162 5.66 -9.80 -17.23
C LYS A 162 4.37 -10.56 -17.54
N SER A 163 3.30 -10.30 -16.82
CA SER A 163 2.05 -11.04 -16.92
C SER A 163 1.13 -10.53 -18.03
N ASP A 164 1.30 -9.24 -18.39
CA ASP A 164 0.56 -8.55 -19.45
C ASP A 164 1.54 -7.71 -20.29
N PRO A 165 2.30 -8.35 -21.20
CA PRO A 165 3.32 -7.67 -22.00
C PRO A 165 2.76 -6.60 -22.94
N ALA A 166 1.47 -6.70 -23.33
CA ALA A 166 0.83 -5.73 -24.22
C ALA A 166 0.76 -4.33 -23.58
N ASN A 167 0.57 -4.25 -22.26
CA ASN A 167 0.49 -3.00 -21.49
C ASN A 167 1.80 -2.66 -20.74
N ALA A 168 2.89 -3.42 -20.94
CA ALA A 168 4.12 -3.31 -20.20
C ALA A 168 4.75 -1.89 -20.21
N ALA A 169 4.67 -1.18 -21.34
CA ALA A 169 5.20 0.17 -21.47
C ALA A 169 4.42 1.16 -20.60
N GLU A 170 3.09 1.02 -20.56
CA GLU A 170 2.21 1.87 -19.76
C GLU A 170 2.43 1.64 -18.26
N TYR A 171 2.53 0.38 -17.81
CA TYR A 171 2.85 0.06 -16.41
C TYR A 171 4.16 0.69 -15.94
N ARG A 172 5.20 0.63 -16.78
CA ARG A 172 6.50 1.25 -16.46
C ARG A 172 6.39 2.78 -16.38
N ALA A 173 5.72 3.41 -17.35
CA ALA A 173 5.56 4.86 -17.37
C ALA A 173 4.77 5.36 -16.15
N ARG A 174 3.67 4.66 -15.77
CA ARG A 174 2.89 4.97 -14.57
C ARG A 174 3.70 4.77 -13.29
N ALA A 175 4.44 3.67 -13.19
CA ALA A 175 5.33 3.41 -12.06
C ALA A 175 6.39 4.50 -11.92
N ASP A 176 7.05 4.91 -13.01
CA ASP A 176 8.05 5.97 -13.00
C ASP A 176 7.46 7.33 -12.55
N ALA A 177 6.22 7.64 -12.95
CA ALA A 177 5.52 8.83 -12.49
C ALA A 177 5.23 8.77 -10.99
N TYR A 178 4.66 7.66 -10.52
CA TYR A 178 4.31 7.47 -9.12
C TYR A 178 5.55 7.42 -8.20
N ILE A 179 6.65 6.85 -8.67
CA ILE A 179 7.95 6.87 -7.96
C ILE A 179 8.44 8.30 -7.75
N LYS A 180 8.28 9.20 -8.73
CA LYS A 180 8.64 10.61 -8.57
C LYS A 180 7.80 11.30 -7.49
N GLU A 181 6.51 10.97 -7.39
CA GLU A 181 5.63 11.48 -6.35
C GLU A 181 6.05 10.98 -4.95
N LEU A 182 6.40 9.68 -4.83
CA LEU A 182 6.92 9.11 -3.58
C LEU A 182 8.25 9.75 -3.16
N GLN A 183 9.15 10.00 -4.11
CA GLN A 183 10.43 10.67 -3.84
C GLN A 183 10.23 12.13 -3.41
N ALA A 184 9.28 12.83 -4.04
CA ALA A 184 8.91 14.20 -3.64
C ALA A 184 8.28 14.22 -2.24
N LEU A 185 7.46 13.22 -1.92
CA LEU A 185 6.86 13.05 -0.61
C LEU A 185 7.94 12.79 0.47
N ASP A 186 8.90 11.90 0.21
CA ASP A 186 10.02 11.65 1.12
C ASP A 186 10.83 12.92 1.42
N ALA A 187 11.18 13.67 0.37
CA ALA A 187 11.90 14.92 0.50
C ALA A 187 11.11 15.96 1.32
N TRP A 188 9.80 16.09 1.05
CA TRP A 188 8.90 16.95 1.79
C TRP A 188 8.80 16.52 3.27
N ALA A 189 8.56 15.25 3.56
CA ALA A 189 8.44 14.72 4.92
C ALA A 189 9.71 14.96 5.74
N LYS A 190 10.88 14.74 5.13
CA LYS A 190 12.18 15.02 5.74
C LYS A 190 12.32 16.50 6.10
N ALA A 191 11.93 17.41 5.21
CA ALA A 191 11.98 18.84 5.46
C ALA A 191 11.00 19.27 6.58
N GLU A 192 9.78 18.72 6.57
CA GLU A 192 8.75 19.00 7.57
C GLU A 192 9.18 18.61 8.99
N ILE A 193 9.82 17.45 9.15
CA ILE A 193 10.27 16.99 10.46
C ILE A 193 11.58 17.66 10.88
N ALA A 194 12.46 18.00 9.94
CA ALA A 194 13.76 18.59 10.23
C ALA A 194 13.68 19.96 10.93
N VAL A 195 12.57 20.69 10.78
CA VAL A 195 12.38 22.00 11.46
C VAL A 195 12.21 21.87 12.98
N LEU A 196 11.88 20.68 13.48
CA LEU A 196 11.73 20.41 14.91
C LEU A 196 13.10 20.03 15.51
N PRO A 197 13.46 20.54 16.69
CA PRO A 197 14.65 20.05 17.40
C PRO A 197 14.48 18.57 17.77
N ALA A 198 15.58 17.83 17.82
CA ALA A 198 15.54 16.37 18.11
C ALA A 198 14.86 16.04 19.46
N SER A 199 15.00 16.93 20.45
CA SER A 199 14.36 16.77 21.76
C SER A 199 12.83 16.74 21.72
N LYS A 200 12.22 17.35 20.70
CA LYS A 200 10.77 17.36 20.49
C LYS A 200 10.25 16.18 19.67
N ARG A 201 11.13 15.47 18.96
CA ARG A 201 10.73 14.38 18.04
C ARG A 201 10.47 13.07 18.79
N ARG A 202 9.62 13.15 19.82
CA ARG A 202 9.19 12.00 20.64
C ARG A 202 7.69 11.91 20.65
N VAL A 203 7.15 10.71 20.42
CA VAL A 203 5.71 10.47 20.35
C VAL A 203 5.36 9.13 20.96
N LEU A 204 4.11 8.99 21.39
CA LEU A 204 3.51 7.71 21.73
C LEU A 204 2.35 7.42 20.76
N ALA A 205 2.36 6.24 20.17
CA ALA A 205 1.25 5.72 19.38
C ALA A 205 0.59 4.52 20.06
N SER A 206 -0.65 4.22 19.71
CA SER A 206 -1.35 3.04 20.23
C SER A 206 -0.79 1.73 19.69
N HIS A 207 -0.19 1.74 18.51
CA HIS A 207 0.36 0.59 17.81
C HIS A 207 1.77 0.91 17.28
N ASP A 208 2.65 -0.10 17.18
CA ASP A 208 4.06 0.07 16.81
C ASP A 208 4.30 0.03 15.27
N SER A 209 3.27 0.22 14.47
CA SER A 209 3.35 0.14 12.99
C SER A 209 4.28 1.18 12.37
N LEU A 210 4.38 2.38 12.95
CA LEU A 210 5.06 3.52 12.34
C LEU A 210 6.59 3.57 12.53
N GLN A 211 7.24 2.50 12.97
CA GLN A 211 8.69 2.48 13.22
C GLN A 211 9.52 2.82 11.97
N TYR A 212 9.11 2.34 10.79
CA TYR A 212 9.81 2.67 9.54
C TYR A 212 9.76 4.17 9.24
N LEU A 213 8.58 4.79 9.36
CA LEU A 213 8.42 6.24 9.19
C LEU A 213 9.21 7.01 10.26
N ALA A 214 9.12 6.57 11.52
CA ALA A 214 9.83 7.19 12.62
C ALA A 214 11.35 7.17 12.41
N LYS A 215 11.91 6.02 12.07
CA LYS A 215 13.35 5.87 11.78
C LYS A 215 13.77 6.66 10.55
N ALA A 216 12.93 6.73 9.50
CA ALA A 216 13.23 7.47 8.27
C ALA A 216 13.48 8.96 8.54
N TYR A 217 12.78 9.53 9.53
CA TYR A 217 12.81 10.98 9.81
C TYR A 217 13.36 11.35 11.20
N GLY A 218 13.94 10.40 11.91
CA GLY A 218 14.58 10.64 13.21
C GLY A 218 13.57 11.01 14.31
N ILE A 219 12.43 10.32 14.33
CA ILE A 219 11.42 10.40 15.38
C ILE A 219 11.62 9.23 16.35
N THR A 220 11.54 9.45 17.65
CA THR A 220 11.47 8.40 18.66
C THR A 220 10.01 8.05 18.88
N LEU A 221 9.62 6.85 18.46
CA LEU A 221 8.27 6.33 18.62
C LEU A 221 8.25 5.34 19.81
N LEU A 222 7.37 5.59 20.76
CA LEU A 222 6.95 4.63 21.78
C LEU A 222 5.57 4.09 21.38
N SER A 223 5.24 2.87 21.80
CA SER A 223 3.94 2.26 21.55
C SER A 223 3.36 1.61 22.80
N ILE A 224 2.02 1.54 22.88
CA ILE A 224 1.30 0.82 23.92
C ILE A 224 1.28 -0.67 23.57
N ASN A 225 0.85 -0.98 22.35
CA ASN A 225 0.83 -2.33 21.80
C ASN A 225 2.11 -2.57 21.00
N GLY A 226 2.54 -3.84 20.92
CA GLY A 226 3.62 -4.25 20.03
C GLY A 226 3.22 -4.12 18.56
N TRP A 227 3.87 -4.88 17.67
CA TRP A 227 3.64 -4.85 16.24
C TRP A 227 2.36 -5.49 15.77
N THR A 228 1.68 -6.25 16.65
CA THR A 228 0.43 -6.94 16.31
C THR A 228 -0.73 -6.39 17.13
N ASN A 229 -1.90 -6.37 16.51
CA ASN A 229 -3.15 -5.94 17.16
C ASN A 229 -3.76 -7.00 18.09
N ASN A 230 -3.08 -8.14 18.27
CA ASN A 230 -3.61 -9.34 18.93
C ASN A 230 -3.55 -9.35 20.47
N SER A 231 -2.98 -8.30 21.10
CA SER A 231 -2.83 -8.29 22.55
C SER A 231 -3.24 -6.96 23.17
N GLU A 232 -4.05 -7.03 24.24
CA GLU A 232 -4.29 -5.86 25.10
C GLU A 232 -3.12 -5.69 26.09
N PRO A 233 -2.66 -4.45 26.34
CA PRO A 233 -1.58 -4.19 27.28
C PRO A 233 -2.03 -4.51 28.72
N SER A 234 -1.12 -5.07 29.50
CA SER A 234 -1.36 -5.31 30.93
C SER A 234 -1.37 -3.99 31.73
N ALA A 235 -1.99 -3.99 32.91
CA ALA A 235 -1.98 -2.84 33.82
C ALA A 235 -0.54 -2.42 34.21
N ALA A 236 0.39 -3.36 34.35
CA ALA A 236 1.78 -3.09 34.66
C ALA A 236 2.51 -2.39 33.49
N GLU A 237 2.25 -2.78 32.26
CA GLU A 237 2.80 -2.13 31.06
C GLU A 237 2.26 -0.71 30.91
N LEU A 238 0.96 -0.49 31.10
CA LEU A 238 0.38 0.86 31.10
C LEU A 238 0.96 1.76 32.18
N ALA A 239 1.16 1.24 33.40
CA ALA A 239 1.76 2.00 34.49
C ALA A 239 3.22 2.39 34.20
N ARG A 240 4.03 1.45 33.65
CA ARG A 240 5.41 1.71 33.24
C ARG A 240 5.46 2.77 32.12
N LEU A 241 4.59 2.66 31.12
CA LEU A 241 4.50 3.60 30.01
C LEU A 241 4.07 4.99 30.49
N THR A 242 3.07 5.07 31.38
CA THR A 242 2.63 6.32 32.01
C THR A 242 3.79 7.03 32.77
N GLN A 243 4.61 6.27 33.48
CA GLN A 243 5.80 6.81 34.17
C GLN A 243 6.83 7.32 33.14
N GLN A 244 7.11 6.57 32.06
CA GLN A 244 8.03 6.95 31.00
C GLN A 244 7.59 8.24 30.31
N ILE A 245 6.31 8.36 29.95
CA ILE A 245 5.73 9.55 29.32
C ILE A 245 5.99 10.80 30.20
N ARG A 246 5.77 10.69 31.49
CA ARG A 246 6.03 11.81 32.45
C ARG A 246 7.51 12.15 32.54
N GLN A 247 8.40 11.15 32.62
CA GLN A 247 9.85 11.35 32.71
C GLN A 247 10.44 11.98 31.44
N GLU A 248 9.92 11.58 30.26
CA GLU A 248 10.41 12.04 28.98
C GLU A 248 9.67 13.27 28.44
N ASN A 249 8.70 13.81 29.18
CA ASN A 249 7.90 14.98 28.81
C ASN A 249 7.20 14.83 27.46
N ILE A 250 6.61 13.65 27.21
CA ILE A 250 5.86 13.38 25.97
C ILE A 250 4.44 13.91 26.14
N HIS A 251 4.08 14.92 25.35
CA HIS A 251 2.74 15.50 25.34
C HIS A 251 1.90 15.08 24.13
N ALA A 252 2.53 14.50 23.11
CA ALA A 252 1.89 14.08 21.87
C ALA A 252 1.59 12.58 21.86
N LEU A 253 0.33 12.22 22.03
CA LEU A 253 -0.18 10.86 21.94
C LEU A 253 -0.99 10.70 20.66
N PHE A 254 -0.93 9.53 20.00
CA PHE A 254 -1.63 9.27 18.75
C PHE A 254 -2.41 7.98 18.80
N LEU A 255 -3.63 8.01 18.24
CA LEU A 255 -4.41 6.83 17.99
C LEU A 255 -3.95 6.17 16.70
N ASP A 256 -4.09 4.86 16.60
CA ASP A 256 -4.07 4.15 15.34
C ASP A 256 -5.51 3.98 14.82
N SER A 257 -5.68 4.00 13.49
CA SER A 257 -6.99 4.02 12.82
C SER A 257 -7.78 2.72 12.99
N ILE A 258 -7.11 1.61 13.31
CA ILE A 258 -7.73 0.27 13.42
C ILE A 258 -7.70 -0.31 14.84
N THR A 259 -7.04 0.37 15.81
CA THR A 259 -6.94 -0.11 17.19
C THR A 259 -8.02 0.50 18.09
N ASP A 260 -8.31 -0.20 19.22
CA ASP A 260 -9.21 0.32 20.25
C ASP A 260 -8.58 1.53 20.97
N PRO A 261 -9.22 2.70 20.96
CA PRO A 261 -8.64 3.91 21.55
C PRO A 261 -8.65 3.96 23.08
N ARG A 262 -9.32 3.04 23.78
CA ARG A 262 -9.56 3.12 25.23
C ARG A 262 -8.27 3.17 26.06
N ALA A 263 -7.30 2.31 25.74
CA ALA A 263 -6.02 2.28 26.44
C ALA A 263 -5.27 3.62 26.29
N MET A 264 -5.21 4.18 25.09
CA MET A 264 -4.59 5.48 24.84
C MET A 264 -5.32 6.63 25.55
N GLN A 265 -6.66 6.60 25.55
CA GLN A 265 -7.47 7.59 26.27
C GLN A 265 -7.23 7.54 27.78
N GLN A 266 -7.04 6.35 28.35
CA GLN A 266 -6.68 6.19 29.76
C GLN A 266 -5.30 6.79 30.04
N VAL A 267 -4.29 6.47 29.24
CA VAL A 267 -2.93 7.02 29.37
C VAL A 267 -2.96 8.55 29.25
N ALA A 268 -3.69 9.10 28.28
CA ALA A 268 -3.86 10.54 28.13
C ALA A 268 -4.42 11.19 29.39
N LYS A 269 -5.47 10.60 29.98
CA LYS A 269 -6.09 11.09 31.23
C LYS A 269 -5.14 11.04 32.40
N GLU A 270 -4.34 9.99 32.56
CA GLU A 270 -3.42 9.80 33.69
C GLU A 270 -2.17 10.69 33.60
N THR A 271 -1.72 10.99 32.37
CA THR A 271 -0.51 11.80 32.14
C THR A 271 -0.78 13.29 31.98
N GLY A 272 -2.02 13.66 31.62
CA GLY A 272 -2.35 15.01 31.18
C GLY A 272 -1.90 15.32 29.74
N ALA A 273 -1.36 14.35 29.02
CA ALA A 273 -0.99 14.49 27.62
C ALA A 273 -2.22 14.58 26.72
N SER A 274 -2.07 15.16 25.53
CA SER A 274 -3.18 15.33 24.58
C SER A 274 -3.10 14.35 23.44
N ILE A 275 -4.26 13.82 23.02
CA ILE A 275 -4.35 13.06 21.77
C ILE A 275 -4.18 14.03 20.61
N GLY A 276 -3.13 13.85 19.82
CA GLY A 276 -2.74 14.71 18.71
C GLY A 276 -3.46 14.42 17.41
N GLY A 277 -4.08 13.24 17.31
CA GLY A 277 -4.81 12.78 16.13
C GLY A 277 -4.78 11.27 15.94
N THR A 278 -5.31 10.82 14.81
CA THR A 278 -5.27 9.42 14.37
C THR A 278 -4.22 9.27 13.29
N LEU A 279 -3.43 8.19 13.36
CA LEU A 279 -2.43 7.79 12.35
C LEU A 279 -2.90 6.55 11.62
N TYR A 280 -2.43 6.35 10.41
CA TYR A 280 -2.80 5.24 9.53
C TYR A 280 -1.57 4.39 9.23
N GLY A 281 -1.44 3.26 9.93
CA GLY A 281 -0.33 2.30 9.73
C GLY A 281 -0.68 1.24 8.69
N ASP A 282 -1.72 0.46 8.95
CA ASP A 282 -2.00 -0.81 8.32
C ASP A 282 -3.08 -0.75 7.24
N ALA A 283 -3.90 0.28 7.25
CA ALA A 283 -4.99 0.45 6.30
C ALA A 283 -5.15 1.90 5.86
N LEU A 284 -5.57 2.08 4.62
CA LEU A 284 -6.05 3.38 4.16
C LEU A 284 -7.38 3.75 4.83
N SER A 285 -7.68 5.03 4.94
CA SER A 285 -9.02 5.49 5.33
C SER A 285 -10.05 5.12 4.27
N ARG A 286 -11.33 5.17 4.65
CA ARG A 286 -12.43 4.99 3.69
C ARG A 286 -12.34 6.05 2.58
N PRO A 287 -12.87 5.76 1.37
CA PRO A 287 -12.89 6.71 0.26
C PRO A 287 -13.43 8.09 0.65
N GLY A 288 -12.73 9.14 0.25
CA GLY A 288 -13.03 10.52 0.62
C GLY A 288 -12.48 10.95 1.99
N GLY A 289 -11.85 10.05 2.73
CA GLY A 289 -11.14 10.37 3.97
C GLY A 289 -9.76 10.99 3.74
N GLU A 290 -9.12 11.38 4.84
CA GLU A 290 -7.85 12.11 4.84
C GLU A 290 -6.63 11.26 4.44
N ALA A 291 -6.76 9.93 4.49
CA ALA A 291 -5.74 8.94 4.18
C ALA A 291 -6.24 7.89 3.16
N ASP A 292 -7.10 8.26 2.21
CA ASP A 292 -7.74 7.36 1.27
C ASP A 292 -6.85 6.89 0.10
N THR A 293 -5.61 7.38 0.03
CA THR A 293 -4.54 6.87 -0.85
C THR A 293 -3.23 6.77 -0.08
N TYR A 294 -2.29 5.96 -0.56
CA TYR A 294 -1.00 5.77 0.10
C TYR A 294 -0.21 7.09 0.24
N LEU A 295 -0.20 7.93 -0.78
CA LEU A 295 0.45 9.26 -0.69
C LEU A 295 -0.24 10.17 0.33
N LYS A 296 -1.57 10.17 0.39
CA LYS A 296 -2.31 10.97 1.37
C LYS A 296 -2.12 10.43 2.78
N MET A 297 -2.09 9.12 2.96
CA MET A 297 -1.82 8.46 4.24
C MET A 297 -0.49 8.93 4.83
N LEU A 298 0.61 8.78 4.08
CA LEU A 298 1.92 9.21 4.54
C LEU A 298 1.99 10.72 4.79
N ARG A 299 1.34 11.52 3.95
CA ARG A 299 1.28 12.99 4.14
C ARG A 299 0.50 13.37 5.38
N HIS A 300 -0.63 12.74 5.61
CA HIS A 300 -1.46 12.94 6.79
C HIS A 300 -0.67 12.59 8.05
N ASP A 301 -0.02 11.43 8.08
CA ASP A 301 0.72 10.96 9.25
C ASP A 301 1.88 11.89 9.60
N VAL A 302 2.68 12.30 8.62
CA VAL A 302 3.77 13.27 8.83
C VAL A 302 3.25 14.61 9.34
N THR A 303 2.15 15.11 8.79
CA THR A 303 1.53 16.38 9.21
C THR A 303 1.01 16.29 10.64
N THR A 304 0.31 15.20 10.96
CA THR A 304 -0.28 14.93 12.28
C THR A 304 0.79 14.75 13.34
N LEU A 305 1.83 13.95 13.03
CA LEU A 305 2.99 13.78 13.91
C LEU A 305 3.70 15.09 14.19
N LYS A 306 3.97 15.89 13.15
CA LYS A 306 4.60 17.22 13.31
C LYS A 306 3.79 18.12 14.22
N ALA A 307 2.48 18.23 13.99
CA ALA A 307 1.58 19.08 14.79
C ALA A 307 1.55 18.66 16.25
N GLY A 308 1.57 17.37 16.55
CA GLY A 308 1.67 16.86 17.92
C GLY A 308 3.03 17.15 18.55
N MET A 309 4.13 16.83 17.87
CA MET A 309 5.50 17.05 18.37
C MET A 309 5.83 18.53 18.63
N MET A 310 5.15 19.47 17.98
CA MET A 310 5.30 20.91 18.32
C MET A 310 4.87 21.23 19.75
N LYS A 311 4.01 20.39 20.37
CA LYS A 311 3.51 20.56 21.73
C LYS A 311 4.45 20.00 22.81
N ASN A 312 5.43 19.16 22.45
CA ASN A 312 6.47 18.63 23.37
C ASN A 312 7.45 19.71 23.85
#